data_b084ec97de9a637dfbea9b1da73acb4c
#
_entry.id   b084ec97de9a637dfbea9b1da73acb4c
#
_cell.length_a   1.000
_cell.length_b   1.000
_cell.length_c   1.000
_cell.angle_alpha   90.00
_cell.angle_beta   90.00
_cell.angle_gamma   90.00
#
_symmetry.space_group_name_H-M   'P 1'
#
loop_
_entity.id
_entity.type
_entity.pdbx_description
1 polymer ?
#
loop_
_entity_poly.entity_id
_entity_poly.type
_entity_poly.pdbx_seq_one_letter_code
_entity_poly.pdbx_strand_id
1 'polypeptide(L)'
;MLVAEVMSQQTGIERVGPSWRRFVDSWPTPADLAEAGTHELLAAWAGLGYNRRALALRACARKIVSDHGGRVPATVAELESLPGVGPYTARAVAASAFGVPVAPLDVNVRRVVSRLLGVSTTGTGLQAAADGLVSRGDPRRWLDAVMDLASATCTPRAPSCEACPLATLCASKGIVIAVEPKTAAVPFPSTTRWLRGRLVATVTAAPTGAWVPLPERLGEHDADAIDGAARGLEREGFMDLRGGEARVRQ
;
A
#
# COMPACT_ATOMS: atom_id res chain seq x y z
N MET A 1 -2.15 12.85 -3.18
CA MET A 1 -1.68 12.20 -1.96
C MET A 1 -2.30 10.81 -1.80
N LEU A 2 -3.63 10.64 -1.69
CA LEU A 2 -4.29 9.34 -1.46
C LEU A 2 -3.83 8.24 -2.45
N VAL A 3 -3.78 8.53 -3.76
CA VAL A 3 -3.28 7.60 -4.78
C VAL A 3 -1.84 7.16 -4.49
N ALA A 4 -0.96 8.09 -4.13
CA ALA A 4 0.44 7.79 -3.82
C ALA A 4 0.56 6.87 -2.59
N GLU A 5 -0.21 7.14 -1.53
CA GLU A 5 -0.24 6.30 -0.33
C GLU A 5 -0.70 4.87 -0.62
N VAL A 6 -1.77 4.71 -1.41
CA VAL A 6 -2.25 3.38 -1.80
C VAL A 6 -1.24 2.65 -2.69
N MET A 7 -0.59 3.35 -3.61
CA MET A 7 0.46 2.76 -4.46
C MET A 7 1.70 2.33 -3.65
N SER A 8 2.02 3.07 -2.60
CA SER A 8 3.19 2.81 -1.74
C SER A 8 2.99 1.66 -0.76
N GLN A 9 1.75 1.18 -0.56
CA GLN A 9 1.49 0.01 0.28
C GLN A 9 2.29 -1.21 -0.22
N GLN A 10 3.31 -1.63 0.53
CA GLN A 10 4.20 -2.75 0.20
C GLN A 10 4.92 -2.63 -1.18
N THR A 11 5.08 -1.43 -1.71
CA THR A 11 5.77 -1.15 -2.97
C THR A 11 6.80 -0.05 -2.76
N GLY A 12 8.03 -0.28 -3.22
CA GLY A 12 9.11 0.69 -3.08
C GLY A 12 8.84 1.97 -3.88
N ILE A 13 9.22 3.10 -3.30
CA ILE A 13 8.95 4.45 -3.82
C ILE A 13 9.49 4.66 -5.24
N GLU A 14 10.63 4.02 -5.58
CA GLU A 14 11.25 4.10 -6.90
C GLU A 14 10.33 3.61 -8.03
N ARG A 15 9.50 2.58 -7.74
CA ARG A 15 8.50 2.07 -8.68
C ARG A 15 7.22 2.89 -8.68
N VAL A 16 6.88 3.48 -7.55
CA VAL A 16 5.65 4.27 -7.39
C VAL A 16 5.71 5.57 -8.19
N GLY A 17 6.82 6.32 -8.13
CA GLY A 17 6.90 7.66 -8.72
C GLY A 17 6.48 7.73 -10.20
N PRO A 18 7.10 6.96 -11.12
CA PRO A 18 6.72 6.96 -12.53
C PRO A 18 5.29 6.47 -12.79
N SER A 19 4.81 5.47 -12.03
CA SER A 19 3.46 4.94 -12.17
C SER A 19 2.41 5.92 -11.66
N TRP A 20 2.68 6.60 -10.56
CA TRP A 20 1.81 7.60 -9.97
C TRP A 20 1.54 8.76 -10.93
N ARG A 21 2.58 9.31 -11.58
CA ARG A 21 2.40 10.40 -12.55
C ARG A 21 1.45 10.00 -13.66
N ARG A 22 1.73 8.89 -14.35
CA ARG A 22 0.86 8.38 -15.43
C ARG A 22 -0.57 8.15 -14.96
N PHE A 23 -0.73 7.61 -13.76
CA PHE A 23 -2.05 7.31 -13.20
C PHE A 23 -2.87 8.57 -12.94
N VAL A 24 -2.28 9.60 -12.31
CA VAL A 24 -2.99 10.85 -12.04
C VAL A 24 -3.20 11.69 -13.28
N ASP A 25 -2.35 11.55 -14.31
CA ASP A 25 -2.56 12.19 -15.62
C ASP A 25 -3.74 11.53 -16.36
N SER A 26 -3.90 10.20 -16.24
CA SER A 26 -5.02 9.47 -16.85
C SER A 26 -6.36 9.72 -16.15
N TRP A 27 -6.35 9.85 -14.82
CA TRP A 27 -7.54 10.06 -13.99
C TRP A 27 -7.28 11.19 -12.99
N PRO A 28 -7.38 12.47 -13.42
CA PRO A 28 -7.05 13.63 -12.60
C PRO A 28 -8.04 13.86 -11.45
N THR A 29 -9.29 13.38 -11.58
CA THR A 29 -10.32 13.54 -10.55
C THR A 29 -10.83 12.20 -10.02
N PRO A 30 -11.45 12.17 -8.82
CA PRO A 30 -12.14 10.98 -8.35
C PRO A 30 -13.25 10.50 -9.30
N ALA A 31 -13.93 11.40 -9.99
CA ALA A 31 -14.98 11.06 -10.95
C ALA A 31 -14.40 10.29 -12.15
N ASP A 32 -13.28 10.77 -12.71
CA ASP A 32 -12.61 10.08 -13.81
C ASP A 32 -12.19 8.67 -13.42
N LEU A 33 -11.60 8.52 -12.22
CA LEU A 33 -11.17 7.21 -11.71
C LEU A 33 -12.35 6.29 -11.39
N ALA A 34 -13.47 6.83 -10.93
CA ALA A 34 -14.67 6.05 -10.63
C ALA A 34 -15.22 5.33 -11.88
N GLU A 35 -15.10 5.97 -13.04
CA GLU A 35 -15.56 5.45 -14.34
C GLU A 35 -14.49 4.65 -15.09
N ALA A 36 -13.27 4.57 -14.57
CA ALA A 36 -12.17 3.84 -15.21
C ALA A 36 -12.53 2.38 -15.52
N GLY A 37 -12.28 1.93 -16.73
CA GLY A 37 -12.42 0.54 -17.15
C GLY A 37 -11.45 -0.37 -16.38
N THR A 38 -11.87 -1.61 -16.09
CA THR A 38 -11.00 -2.55 -15.33
C THR A 38 -9.70 -2.83 -16.09
N HIS A 39 -9.76 -2.98 -17.41
CA HIS A 39 -8.61 -3.26 -18.25
C HIS A 39 -7.58 -2.11 -18.19
N GLU A 40 -8.01 -0.88 -18.42
CA GLU A 40 -7.15 0.32 -18.40
C GLU A 40 -6.53 0.53 -17.02
N LEU A 41 -7.34 0.35 -15.97
CA LEU A 41 -6.91 0.47 -14.58
C LEU A 41 -5.80 -0.55 -14.25
N LEU A 42 -5.96 -1.81 -14.62
CA LEU A 42 -4.97 -2.86 -14.40
C LEU A 42 -3.72 -2.66 -15.25
N ALA A 43 -3.86 -2.18 -16.48
CA ALA A 43 -2.73 -1.82 -17.34
C ALA A 43 -1.90 -0.69 -16.72
N ALA A 44 -2.53 0.36 -16.22
CA ALA A 44 -1.85 1.47 -15.54
C ALA A 44 -1.20 1.05 -14.20
N TRP A 45 -1.71 -0.03 -13.57
CA TRP A 45 -1.18 -0.59 -12.32
C TRP A 45 -0.05 -1.59 -12.53
N ALA A 46 0.26 -1.96 -13.78
CA ALA A 46 1.28 -2.95 -14.10
C ALA A 46 2.63 -2.63 -13.43
N GLY A 47 3.28 -3.66 -12.88
CA GLY A 47 4.58 -3.52 -12.17
C GLY A 47 4.51 -3.11 -10.70
N LEU A 48 3.38 -2.62 -10.18
CA LEU A 48 3.23 -2.26 -8.77
C LEU A 48 2.94 -3.48 -7.87
N GLY A 49 2.35 -4.53 -8.43
CA GLY A 49 1.91 -5.71 -7.70
C GLY A 49 0.69 -5.44 -6.80
N TYR A 50 0.24 -6.47 -6.07
CA TYR A 50 -0.94 -6.34 -5.21
C TYR A 50 -2.13 -5.67 -5.92
N ASN A 51 -2.48 -6.19 -7.09
CA ASN A 51 -3.44 -5.59 -8.03
C ASN A 51 -4.81 -5.27 -7.42
N ARG A 52 -5.19 -5.94 -6.33
CA ARG A 52 -6.41 -5.65 -5.57
C ARG A 52 -6.49 -4.19 -5.11
N ARG A 53 -5.35 -3.53 -4.90
CA ARG A 53 -5.31 -2.11 -4.53
C ARG A 53 -5.84 -1.21 -5.65
N ALA A 54 -5.64 -1.57 -6.92
CA ALA A 54 -6.19 -0.82 -8.05
C ALA A 54 -7.72 -0.83 -8.02
N LEU A 55 -8.32 -2.01 -7.86
CA LEU A 55 -9.79 -2.13 -7.77
C LEU A 55 -10.34 -1.43 -6.51
N ALA A 56 -9.63 -1.56 -5.38
CA ALA A 56 -10.00 -0.87 -4.14
C ALA A 56 -9.92 0.66 -4.31
N LEU A 57 -8.92 1.18 -5.01
CA LEU A 57 -8.76 2.61 -5.28
C LEU A 57 -9.89 3.16 -6.18
N ARG A 58 -10.31 2.39 -7.20
CA ARG A 58 -11.50 2.73 -8.00
C ARG A 58 -12.78 2.71 -7.15
N ALA A 59 -12.97 1.70 -6.32
CA ALA A 59 -14.10 1.65 -5.39
C ALA A 59 -14.07 2.82 -4.38
N CYS A 60 -12.88 3.19 -3.90
CA CYS A 60 -12.66 4.38 -3.09
C CYS A 60 -13.10 5.65 -3.83
N ALA A 61 -12.71 5.81 -5.09
CA ALA A 61 -13.10 6.95 -5.92
C ALA A 61 -14.63 7.02 -6.10
N ARG A 62 -15.29 5.89 -6.37
CA ARG A 62 -16.76 5.82 -6.44
C ARG A 62 -17.42 6.28 -5.15
N LYS A 63 -16.90 5.82 -4.01
CA LYS A 63 -17.42 6.24 -2.70
C LYS A 63 -17.17 7.73 -2.42
N ILE A 64 -16.02 8.28 -2.82
CA ILE A 64 -15.75 9.71 -2.73
C ILE A 64 -16.75 10.52 -3.58
N VAL A 65 -17.09 10.05 -4.76
CA VAL A 65 -18.09 10.71 -5.62
C VAL A 65 -19.47 10.64 -5.00
N SER A 66 -19.92 9.45 -4.57
CA SER A 66 -21.29 9.25 -4.03
C SER A 66 -21.51 9.92 -2.67
N ASP A 67 -20.58 9.77 -1.73
CA ASP A 67 -20.79 10.13 -0.34
C ASP A 67 -20.19 11.49 0.03
N HIS A 68 -19.19 11.96 -0.76
CA HIS A 68 -18.43 13.18 -0.45
C HIS A 68 -18.41 14.19 -1.61
N GLY A 69 -19.32 14.05 -2.59
CA GLY A 69 -19.46 15.00 -3.71
C GLY A 69 -18.20 15.19 -4.54
N GLY A 70 -17.40 14.12 -4.70
CA GLY A 70 -16.16 14.12 -5.46
C GLY A 70 -14.96 14.75 -4.73
N ARG A 71 -15.06 15.10 -3.46
CA ARG A 71 -13.98 15.67 -2.67
C ARG A 71 -13.46 14.62 -1.67
N VAL A 72 -12.15 14.43 -1.65
CA VAL A 72 -11.51 13.55 -0.66
C VAL A 72 -11.79 14.10 0.75
N PRO A 73 -12.36 13.29 1.67
CA PRO A 73 -12.65 13.74 3.02
C PRO A 73 -11.37 14.03 3.81
N ALA A 74 -11.45 14.91 4.81
CA ALA A 74 -10.29 15.39 5.56
C ALA A 74 -10.13 14.71 6.93
N THR A 75 -11.17 14.10 7.48
CA THR A 75 -11.11 13.47 8.79
C THR A 75 -10.60 12.03 8.70
N VAL A 76 -9.87 11.57 9.72
CA VAL A 76 -9.37 10.20 9.79
C VAL A 76 -10.50 9.19 9.69
N ALA A 77 -11.62 9.42 10.39
CA ALA A 77 -12.76 8.50 10.41
C ALA A 77 -13.41 8.33 9.03
N GLU A 78 -13.63 9.44 8.31
CA GLU A 78 -14.18 9.38 6.95
C GLU A 78 -13.20 8.72 5.98
N LEU A 79 -11.90 9.02 6.07
CA LEU A 79 -10.86 8.39 5.27
C LEU A 79 -10.81 6.88 5.51
N GLU A 80 -10.90 6.41 6.77
CA GLU A 80 -10.93 4.99 7.11
C GLU A 80 -12.17 4.26 6.57
N SER A 81 -13.26 4.98 6.34
CA SER A 81 -14.48 4.41 5.75
C SER A 81 -14.35 4.09 4.26
N LEU A 82 -13.30 4.60 3.60
CA LEU A 82 -13.07 4.42 2.16
C LEU A 82 -12.48 3.03 1.86
N PRO A 83 -12.92 2.35 0.79
CA PRO A 83 -12.38 1.06 0.37
C PRO A 83 -10.86 1.08 0.18
N GLY A 84 -10.14 0.16 0.81
CA GLY A 84 -8.69 0.04 0.69
C GLY A 84 -7.87 1.05 1.50
N VAL A 85 -8.53 1.90 2.28
CA VAL A 85 -7.89 2.87 3.17
C VAL A 85 -7.94 2.33 4.61
N GLY A 86 -6.81 1.89 5.10
CA GLY A 86 -6.66 1.46 6.49
C GLY A 86 -6.21 2.60 7.42
N PRO A 87 -6.10 2.33 8.74
CA PRO A 87 -5.76 3.35 9.76
C PRO A 87 -4.46 4.11 9.45
N TYR A 88 -3.44 3.43 8.97
CA TYR A 88 -2.20 4.09 8.54
C TYR A 88 -2.43 5.05 7.38
N THR A 89 -3.04 4.57 6.29
CA THR A 89 -3.26 5.37 5.08
C THR A 89 -4.17 6.58 5.36
N ALA A 90 -5.22 6.39 6.14
CA ALA A 90 -6.11 7.48 6.55
C ALA A 90 -5.35 8.59 7.29
N ARG A 91 -4.53 8.23 8.28
CA ARG A 91 -3.73 9.18 9.04
C ARG A 91 -2.63 9.83 8.20
N ALA A 92 -1.97 9.08 7.31
CA ALA A 92 -0.96 9.62 6.40
C ALA A 92 -1.56 10.67 5.44
N VAL A 93 -2.74 10.38 4.89
CA VAL A 93 -3.47 11.35 4.04
C VAL A 93 -3.95 12.55 4.86
N ALA A 94 -4.53 12.34 6.03
CA ALA A 94 -5.00 13.42 6.91
C ALA A 94 -3.86 14.36 7.31
N ALA A 95 -2.72 13.81 7.72
CA ALA A 95 -1.55 14.61 8.10
C ALA A 95 -0.93 15.33 6.90
N SER A 96 -0.70 14.62 5.80
CA SER A 96 0.07 15.17 4.67
C SER A 96 -0.73 16.05 3.72
N ALA A 97 -2.04 15.79 3.54
CA ALA A 97 -2.87 16.54 2.61
C ALA A 97 -3.73 17.61 3.29
N PHE A 98 -4.08 17.40 4.55
CA PHE A 98 -5.03 18.25 5.26
C PHE A 98 -4.45 18.91 6.52
N GLY A 99 -3.19 18.62 6.86
CA GLY A 99 -2.52 19.22 8.02
C GLY A 99 -3.10 18.79 9.38
N VAL A 100 -3.77 17.65 9.43
CA VAL A 100 -4.32 17.12 10.68
C VAL A 100 -3.17 16.57 11.54
N PRO A 101 -3.01 17.00 12.81
CA PRO A 101 -1.88 16.60 13.64
C PRO A 101 -2.07 15.19 14.22
N VAL A 102 -1.94 14.18 13.37
CA VAL A 102 -2.07 12.75 13.71
C VAL A 102 -0.88 11.97 13.18
N ALA A 103 -0.41 10.98 13.92
CA ALA A 103 0.71 10.12 13.54
C ALA A 103 0.23 8.86 12.79
N PRO A 104 0.64 8.65 11.54
CA PRO A 104 0.44 7.37 10.86
C PRO A 104 1.46 6.36 11.38
N LEU A 105 1.00 5.32 12.08
CA LEU A 105 1.85 4.31 12.71
C LEU A 105 2.07 3.10 11.79
N ASP A 106 3.09 3.16 10.93
CA ASP A 106 3.65 1.97 10.29
C ASP A 106 4.73 1.31 11.19
N VAL A 107 5.38 0.27 10.68
CA VAL A 107 6.47 -0.42 11.40
C VAL A 107 7.66 0.50 11.71
N ASN A 108 7.89 1.52 10.91
CA ASN A 108 9.00 2.46 11.05
C ASN A 108 8.69 3.52 12.10
N VAL A 109 7.55 4.19 11.98
CA VAL A 109 7.10 5.20 12.95
C VAL A 109 6.93 4.54 14.33
N ARG A 110 6.30 3.34 14.40
CA ARG A 110 6.20 2.57 15.65
C ARG A 110 7.57 2.33 16.28
N ARG A 111 8.54 1.88 15.50
CA ARG A 111 9.92 1.63 16.00
C ARG A 111 10.56 2.89 16.55
N VAL A 112 10.52 3.99 15.80
CA VAL A 112 11.13 5.25 16.22
C VAL A 112 10.48 5.78 17.50
N VAL A 113 9.15 5.89 17.51
CA VAL A 113 8.40 6.41 18.66
C VAL A 113 8.58 5.51 19.89
N SER A 114 8.47 4.19 19.73
CA SER A 114 8.66 3.26 20.85
C SER A 114 10.06 3.36 21.47
N ARG A 115 11.10 3.44 20.62
CA ARG A 115 12.47 3.59 21.10
C ARG A 115 12.71 4.96 21.76
N LEU A 116 12.18 6.01 21.15
CA LEU A 116 12.31 7.36 21.70
C LEU A 116 11.70 7.46 23.11
N LEU A 117 10.49 6.90 23.28
CA LEU A 117 9.75 6.99 24.54
C LEU A 117 10.03 5.84 25.51
N GLY A 118 10.74 4.78 25.11
CA GLY A 118 10.97 3.58 25.93
C GLY A 118 9.71 2.76 26.17
N VAL A 119 8.73 2.79 25.26
CA VAL A 119 7.45 2.11 25.40
C VAL A 119 7.32 0.92 24.42
N SER A 120 6.40 0.00 24.72
CA SER A 120 6.13 -1.15 23.83
C SER A 120 5.58 -0.72 22.46
N THR A 121 6.01 -1.39 21.41
CA THR A 121 5.49 -1.19 20.04
C THR A 121 4.03 -1.64 19.87
N THR A 122 3.51 -2.46 20.77
CA THR A 122 2.16 -3.05 20.71
C THR A 122 1.20 -2.47 21.76
N GLY A 123 1.67 -1.53 22.60
CA GLY A 123 0.83 -0.94 23.65
C GLY A 123 -0.29 -0.07 23.09
N THR A 124 -1.48 -0.12 23.75
CA THR A 124 -2.66 0.68 23.39
C THR A 124 -2.42 2.18 23.46
N GLY A 125 -1.48 2.64 24.30
CA GLY A 125 -1.11 4.05 24.46
C GLY A 125 -0.17 4.60 23.38
N LEU A 126 0.42 3.74 22.52
CA LEU A 126 1.42 4.18 21.56
C LEU A 126 0.85 5.18 20.54
N GLN A 127 -0.41 4.98 20.10
CA GLN A 127 -1.02 5.91 19.15
C GLN A 127 -1.19 7.31 19.74
N ALA A 128 -1.72 7.39 20.98
CA ALA A 128 -1.89 8.68 21.67
C ALA A 128 -0.54 9.36 21.94
N ALA A 129 0.47 8.59 22.35
CA ALA A 129 1.82 9.08 22.56
C ALA A 129 2.44 9.62 21.26
N ALA A 130 2.28 8.89 20.15
CA ALA A 130 2.74 9.33 18.84
C ALA A 130 2.02 10.60 18.36
N ASP A 131 0.69 10.66 18.51
CA ASP A 131 -0.10 11.86 18.16
C ASP A 131 0.37 13.09 18.95
N GLY A 132 0.76 12.89 20.22
CA GLY A 132 1.33 13.94 21.08
C GLY A 132 2.68 14.49 20.60
N LEU A 133 3.42 13.76 19.77
CA LEU A 133 4.70 14.17 19.20
C LEU A 133 4.56 14.90 17.87
N VAL A 134 3.39 14.82 17.22
CA VAL A 134 3.19 15.44 15.90
C VAL A 134 3.20 16.96 16.00
N SER A 135 4.01 17.61 15.18
CA SER A 135 4.00 19.06 15.05
C SER A 135 2.63 19.57 14.59
N ARG A 136 2.02 20.46 15.36
CA ARG A 136 0.74 21.08 14.97
C ARG A 136 0.88 22.08 13.83
N GLY A 137 2.08 22.63 13.62
CA GLY A 137 2.34 23.59 12.56
C GLY A 137 2.60 22.93 11.20
N ASP A 138 3.25 21.75 11.22
CA ASP A 138 3.59 21.02 10.00
C ASP A 138 3.62 19.50 10.25
N PRO A 139 2.45 18.84 10.27
CA PRO A 139 2.35 17.39 10.47
C PRO A 139 3.03 16.58 9.37
N ARG A 140 3.01 17.08 8.13
CA ARG A 140 3.66 16.42 7.00
C ARG A 140 5.18 16.38 7.20
N ARG A 141 5.80 17.51 7.51
CA ARG A 141 7.24 17.57 7.73
C ARG A 141 7.67 16.71 8.91
N TRP A 142 6.84 16.62 9.95
CA TRP A 142 7.10 15.71 11.07
C TRP A 142 7.14 14.25 10.58
N LEU A 143 6.17 13.83 9.76
CA LEU A 143 6.14 12.48 9.21
C LEU A 143 7.36 12.20 8.33
N ASP A 144 7.67 13.10 7.40
CA ASP A 144 8.84 12.98 6.52
C ASP A 144 10.13 12.82 7.35
N ALA A 145 10.32 13.66 8.38
CA ALA A 145 11.48 13.60 9.26
C ALA A 145 11.59 12.28 10.05
N VAL A 146 10.46 11.75 10.54
CA VAL A 146 10.45 10.45 11.24
C VAL A 146 10.76 9.30 10.29
N MET A 147 10.28 9.34 9.06
CA MET A 147 10.57 8.33 8.03
C MET A 147 12.04 8.38 7.61
N ASP A 148 12.62 9.56 7.44
CA ASP A 148 14.05 9.75 7.16
C ASP A 148 14.91 9.22 8.31
N LEU A 149 14.56 9.57 9.53
CA LEU A 149 15.24 9.06 10.73
C LEU A 149 15.18 7.52 10.81
N ALA A 150 14.00 6.96 10.49
CA ALA A 150 13.79 5.51 10.53
C ALA A 150 14.60 4.76 9.49
N SER A 151 14.81 5.35 8.31
CA SER A 151 15.53 4.74 7.20
C SER A 151 17.04 4.92 7.32
N ALA A 152 17.50 6.12 7.69
CA ALA A 152 18.92 6.46 7.68
C ALA A 152 19.63 6.14 9.02
N THR A 153 18.95 6.29 10.15
CA THR A 153 19.58 6.29 11.47
C THR A 153 19.00 5.22 12.40
N CYS A 154 17.69 5.25 12.65
CA CYS A 154 17.03 4.36 13.59
C CYS A 154 16.61 3.03 12.92
N THR A 155 17.58 2.34 12.32
CA THR A 155 17.32 1.08 11.60
C THR A 155 16.91 -0.06 12.55
N PRO A 156 16.23 -1.12 12.05
CA PRO A 156 15.77 -2.20 12.90
C PRO A 156 16.88 -2.94 13.65
N ARG A 157 17.98 -3.29 12.96
CA ARG A 157 19.03 -4.19 13.46
C ARG A 157 20.26 -3.45 13.99
N ALA A 158 20.66 -2.37 13.35
CA ALA A 158 21.88 -1.64 13.65
C ALA A 158 21.62 -0.13 13.66
N PRO A 159 20.92 0.41 14.67
CA PRO A 159 20.69 1.85 14.74
C PRO A 159 21.99 2.62 15.05
N SER A 160 22.23 3.69 14.32
CA SER A 160 23.37 4.59 14.51
C SER A 160 23.06 5.62 15.61
N CYS A 161 22.95 5.15 16.87
CA CYS A 161 22.51 5.96 18.00
C CYS A 161 23.41 7.17 18.27
N GLU A 162 24.74 7.06 18.08
CA GLU A 162 25.69 8.16 18.31
C GLU A 162 25.52 9.30 17.30
N ALA A 163 25.11 8.99 16.07
CA ALA A 163 24.83 9.99 15.03
C ALA A 163 23.36 10.45 15.03
N CYS A 164 22.54 9.96 15.95
CA CYS A 164 21.12 10.27 15.98
C CYS A 164 20.85 11.67 16.56
N PRO A 165 20.13 12.54 15.85
CA PRO A 165 19.80 13.88 16.38
C PRO A 165 18.92 13.84 17.65
N LEU A 166 18.25 12.71 17.91
CA LEU A 166 17.42 12.51 19.11
C LEU A 166 18.14 11.73 20.23
N ALA A 167 19.46 11.48 20.11
CA ALA A 167 20.21 10.63 21.03
C ALA A 167 20.09 11.05 22.50
N THR A 168 20.05 12.34 22.78
CA THR A 168 19.95 12.88 24.13
C THR A 168 18.57 12.76 24.76
N LEU A 169 17.55 12.57 23.94
CA LEU A 169 16.13 12.45 24.34
C LEU A 169 15.63 11.00 24.28
N CYS A 170 16.42 10.09 23.70
CA CYS A 170 15.98 8.74 23.41
C CYS A 170 16.14 7.82 24.64
N ALA A 171 15.04 7.32 25.17
CA ALA A 171 15.01 6.40 26.29
C ALA A 171 15.69 5.05 25.99
N SER A 172 15.77 4.66 24.72
CA SER A 172 16.40 3.40 24.29
C SER A 172 17.80 3.59 23.68
N LYS A 173 18.47 4.72 23.89
CA LYS A 173 19.83 4.93 23.38
C LYS A 173 20.76 3.80 23.81
N GLY A 174 21.44 3.17 22.86
CA GLY A 174 22.40 2.08 23.12
C GLY A 174 21.79 0.73 23.47
N ILE A 175 20.46 0.60 23.51
CA ILE A 175 19.80 -0.69 23.72
C ILE A 175 19.73 -1.43 22.38
N VAL A 176 20.47 -2.54 22.30
CA VAL A 176 20.39 -3.44 21.13
C VAL A 176 19.21 -4.37 21.32
N ILE A 177 18.19 -4.21 20.47
CA ILE A 177 17.07 -5.14 20.44
C ILE A 177 17.46 -6.29 19.51
N ALA A 178 17.54 -7.49 20.03
CA ALA A 178 17.74 -8.69 19.24
C ALA A 178 16.54 -8.86 18.27
N VAL A 179 16.84 -8.87 16.98
CA VAL A 179 15.83 -9.17 15.95
C VAL A 179 16.07 -10.62 15.54
N GLU A 180 15.09 -11.48 15.74
CA GLU A 180 15.17 -12.86 15.30
C GLU A 180 15.44 -12.95 13.79
N PRO A 181 16.29 -13.90 13.37
CA PRO A 181 16.54 -14.12 11.94
C PRO A 181 15.23 -14.53 11.26
N LYS A 182 14.93 -13.92 10.12
CA LYS A 182 13.79 -14.36 9.30
C LYS A 182 14.07 -15.78 8.80
N THR A 183 13.11 -16.67 8.97
CA THR A 183 13.08 -17.97 8.27
C THR A 183 13.25 -17.75 6.76
N ALA A 184 13.94 -18.68 6.09
CA ALA A 184 14.13 -18.62 4.66
C ALA A 184 12.77 -18.49 3.95
N ALA A 185 12.62 -17.41 3.18
CA ALA A 185 11.37 -17.18 2.48
C ALA A 185 11.28 -18.12 1.27
N VAL A 186 10.08 -18.64 1.01
CA VAL A 186 9.78 -19.36 -0.24
C VAL A 186 10.13 -18.43 -1.42
N PRO A 187 10.82 -18.94 -2.46
CA PRO A 187 11.13 -18.15 -3.65
C PRO A 187 9.87 -17.48 -4.24
N PHE A 188 9.98 -16.22 -4.61
CA PHE A 188 8.79 -15.48 -5.07
C PHE A 188 8.07 -16.13 -6.26
N PRO A 189 8.77 -16.72 -7.27
CA PRO A 189 8.11 -17.42 -8.38
C PRO A 189 7.27 -18.64 -7.96
N SER A 190 7.57 -19.27 -6.81
CA SER A 190 6.83 -20.43 -6.29
C SER A 190 5.60 -20.01 -5.47
N THR A 191 5.33 -18.71 -5.33
CA THR A 191 4.20 -18.22 -4.52
C THR A 191 2.93 -18.04 -5.35
N THR A 192 1.77 -18.32 -4.76
CA THR A 192 0.46 -18.00 -5.35
C THR A 192 0.33 -16.51 -5.72
N ARG A 193 1.01 -15.62 -4.99
CA ARG A 193 1.04 -14.18 -5.31
C ARG A 193 1.69 -13.91 -6.66
N TRP A 194 2.80 -14.58 -6.96
CA TRP A 194 3.44 -14.48 -8.27
C TRP A 194 2.52 -15.00 -9.38
N LEU A 195 1.96 -16.20 -9.18
CA LEU A 195 1.03 -16.82 -10.13
C LEU A 195 -0.14 -15.89 -10.46
N ARG A 196 -0.83 -15.37 -9.44
CA ARG A 196 -1.94 -14.43 -9.61
C ARG A 196 -1.54 -13.16 -10.37
N GLY A 197 -0.36 -12.62 -10.04
CA GLY A 197 0.19 -11.46 -10.75
C GLY A 197 0.45 -11.74 -12.23
N ARG A 198 0.96 -12.93 -12.56
CA ARG A 198 1.19 -13.35 -13.94
C ARG A 198 -0.12 -13.56 -14.72
N LEU A 199 -1.12 -14.19 -14.11
CA LEU A 199 -2.43 -14.38 -14.75
C LEU A 199 -3.10 -13.03 -15.06
N VAL A 200 -3.10 -12.08 -14.12
CA VAL A 200 -3.62 -10.73 -14.38
C VAL A 200 -2.84 -10.06 -15.51
N ALA A 201 -1.50 -10.14 -15.50
CA ALA A 201 -0.68 -9.56 -16.56
C ALA A 201 -0.98 -10.16 -17.93
N THR A 202 -1.19 -11.48 -18.01
CA THR A 202 -1.51 -12.17 -19.26
C THR A 202 -2.83 -11.66 -19.86
N VAL A 203 -3.90 -11.59 -19.07
CA VAL A 203 -5.20 -11.12 -19.59
C VAL A 203 -5.22 -9.62 -19.88
N THR A 204 -4.44 -8.84 -19.14
CA THR A 204 -4.31 -7.37 -19.34
C THR A 204 -3.47 -7.04 -20.58
N ALA A 205 -2.55 -7.91 -20.99
CA ALA A 205 -1.75 -7.73 -22.21
C ALA A 205 -2.56 -7.98 -23.50
N ALA A 206 -3.68 -8.68 -23.41
CA ALA A 206 -4.57 -8.93 -24.56
C ALA A 206 -5.42 -7.68 -24.84
N PRO A 207 -5.96 -7.55 -26.06
CA PRO A 207 -6.93 -6.50 -26.37
C PRO A 207 -8.14 -6.52 -25.42
N THR A 208 -8.72 -5.35 -25.15
CA THR A 208 -9.88 -5.23 -24.26
C THR A 208 -11.01 -6.15 -24.70
N GLY A 209 -11.50 -6.97 -23.78
CA GLY A 209 -12.58 -7.94 -24.03
C GLY A 209 -12.15 -9.25 -24.68
N ALA A 210 -10.89 -9.39 -25.10
CA ALA A 210 -10.39 -10.62 -25.69
C ALA A 210 -10.28 -11.75 -24.66
N TRP A 211 -10.70 -12.94 -25.06
CA TRP A 211 -10.49 -14.17 -24.30
C TRP A 211 -9.10 -14.74 -24.57
N VAL A 212 -8.41 -15.14 -23.53
CA VAL A 212 -7.05 -15.69 -23.57
C VAL A 212 -7.06 -17.08 -22.94
N PRO A 213 -6.52 -18.12 -23.60
CA PRO A 213 -6.45 -19.44 -23.00
C PRO A 213 -5.56 -19.41 -21.75
N LEU A 214 -6.00 -20.08 -20.69
CA LEU A 214 -5.19 -20.31 -19.51
C LEU A 214 -4.13 -21.37 -19.85
N PRO A 215 -2.85 -21.14 -19.46
CA PRO A 215 -1.80 -22.11 -19.73
C PRO A 215 -1.96 -23.34 -18.82
N GLU A 216 -1.56 -24.52 -19.31
CA GLU A 216 -1.49 -25.73 -18.48
C GLU A 216 -0.38 -25.68 -17.43
N ARG A 217 0.65 -24.87 -17.67
CA ARG A 217 1.78 -24.66 -16.75
C ARG A 217 2.28 -23.21 -16.79
N LEU A 218 2.60 -22.66 -15.62
CA LEU A 218 3.18 -21.32 -15.51
C LEU A 218 4.24 -21.29 -14.41
N GLY A 219 5.52 -21.30 -14.84
CA GLY A 219 6.64 -21.49 -13.91
C GLY A 219 6.58 -22.86 -13.23
N GLU A 220 6.55 -22.87 -11.91
CA GLU A 220 6.45 -24.09 -11.09
C GLU A 220 5.00 -24.54 -10.83
N HIS A 221 4.01 -23.74 -11.29
CA HIS A 221 2.60 -24.00 -11.02
C HIS A 221 1.97 -24.84 -12.14
N ASP A 222 1.23 -25.87 -11.75
CA ASP A 222 0.46 -26.76 -12.62
C ASP A 222 -0.94 -26.21 -12.95
N ALA A 223 -1.70 -26.96 -13.73
CA ALA A 223 -3.03 -26.57 -14.17
C ALA A 223 -4.02 -26.38 -13.01
N ASP A 224 -3.95 -27.21 -11.97
CA ASP A 224 -4.83 -27.11 -10.79
C ASP A 224 -4.56 -25.83 -9.99
N ALA A 225 -3.29 -25.50 -9.79
CA ALA A 225 -2.89 -24.25 -9.13
C ALA A 225 -3.33 -23.03 -9.94
N ILE A 226 -3.22 -23.09 -11.28
CA ILE A 226 -3.63 -22.02 -12.19
C ILE A 226 -5.14 -21.84 -12.15
N ASP A 227 -5.93 -22.91 -12.26
CA ASP A 227 -7.38 -22.85 -12.19
C ASP A 227 -7.86 -22.31 -10.83
N GLY A 228 -7.29 -22.79 -9.73
CA GLY A 228 -7.59 -22.30 -8.39
C GLY A 228 -7.29 -20.80 -8.23
N ALA A 229 -6.16 -20.34 -8.76
CA ALA A 229 -5.79 -18.93 -8.74
C ALA A 229 -6.70 -18.08 -9.63
N ALA A 230 -7.06 -18.56 -10.82
CA ALA A 230 -7.96 -17.89 -11.75
C ALA A 230 -9.37 -17.73 -11.18
N ARG A 231 -9.94 -18.78 -10.59
CA ARG A 231 -11.24 -18.71 -9.87
C ARG A 231 -11.20 -17.73 -8.71
N GLY A 232 -10.06 -17.66 -7.99
CA GLY A 232 -9.87 -16.65 -6.96
C GLY A 232 -9.90 -15.22 -7.52
N LEU A 233 -9.26 -14.99 -8.65
CA LEU A 233 -9.26 -13.70 -9.36
C LEU A 233 -10.63 -13.34 -9.92
N GLU A 234 -11.40 -14.33 -10.40
CA GLU A 234 -12.77 -14.14 -10.85
C GLU A 234 -13.69 -13.66 -9.71
N ARG A 235 -13.66 -14.36 -8.56
CA ARG A 235 -14.44 -13.94 -7.36
C ARG A 235 -14.08 -12.52 -6.89
N GLU A 236 -12.84 -12.12 -7.05
CA GLU A 236 -12.35 -10.79 -6.67
C GLU A 236 -12.61 -9.71 -7.75
N GLY A 237 -13.19 -10.08 -8.89
CA GLY A 237 -13.59 -9.12 -9.92
C GLY A 237 -12.50 -8.70 -10.90
N PHE A 238 -11.41 -9.45 -11.01
CA PHE A 238 -10.32 -9.17 -11.96
C PHE A 238 -10.61 -9.67 -13.37
N MET A 239 -11.22 -10.84 -13.47
CA MET A 239 -11.44 -11.51 -14.74
C MET A 239 -12.74 -12.29 -14.74
N ASP A 240 -13.19 -12.64 -15.93
CA ASP A 240 -14.25 -13.62 -16.19
C ASP A 240 -13.59 -14.89 -16.75
N LEU A 241 -14.15 -16.06 -16.42
CA LEU A 241 -13.67 -17.37 -16.88
C LEU A 241 -14.72 -18.05 -17.76
N ARG A 242 -14.26 -18.74 -18.82
CA ARG A 242 -15.12 -19.53 -19.73
C ARG A 242 -14.30 -20.62 -20.43
N GLY A 243 -14.63 -21.89 -20.19
CA GLY A 243 -14.09 -23.01 -20.99
C GLY A 243 -12.56 -23.07 -21.05
N GLY A 244 -11.85 -22.77 -19.97
CA GLY A 244 -10.39 -22.75 -19.94
C GLY A 244 -9.75 -21.45 -20.45
N GLU A 245 -10.56 -20.45 -20.75
CA GLU A 245 -10.13 -19.10 -21.14
C GLU A 245 -10.46 -18.08 -20.05
N ALA A 246 -9.71 -16.98 -20.03
CA ALA A 246 -9.94 -15.84 -19.16
C ALA A 246 -9.92 -14.54 -19.96
N ARG A 247 -10.65 -13.52 -19.48
CA ARG A 247 -10.53 -12.14 -19.96
C ARG A 247 -10.60 -11.18 -18.78
N VAL A 248 -10.12 -9.96 -18.95
CA VAL A 248 -10.37 -8.91 -17.95
C VAL A 248 -11.86 -8.64 -17.83
N ARG A 249 -12.39 -8.59 -16.59
CA ARG A 249 -13.80 -8.26 -16.33
C ARG A 249 -14.13 -6.87 -16.86
N GLN A 250 -15.23 -6.77 -17.54
CA GLN A 250 -15.75 -5.50 -18.08
C GLN A 250 -16.46 -4.69 -17.00
#